data_95d0dd4261db3536662d85af1a0f5d08
#
_entry.id   95d0dd4261db3536662d85af1a0f5d08
#
_cell.length_a   1.000
_cell.length_b   1.000
_cell.length_c   1.000
_cell.angle_alpha   90.00
_cell.angle_beta   90.00
_cell.angle_gamma   90.00
#
_symmetry.space_group_name_H-M   'P 1'
#
loop_
_entity.id
_entity.type
_entity.pdbx_description
1 polymer ?
#
loop_
_entity_poly.entity_id
_entity_poly.type
_entity_poly.pdbx_seq_one_letter_code
_entity_poly.pdbx_strand_id
1 'polypeptide(L)'
;DSRRWVVLAMLLALHQALQAEYDKCKYRLEQRHMRGFIRECHGDLHLGNIALIRNQPTPFDCIEFNPALRWIDVMNEVAFTVMDLLHYQRPELAFRFLNAYLESTGDYSAVPLLRYYVAYRAVVRAMVNAIRAGQTSLGERARTEAIAHCRDFVALAAQRLAWDRPALII
;
A
#
# COMPACT_ATOMS: atom_id res chain seq x y z
N ASP A 1 -29.31 4.46 -13.56
CA ASP A 1 -28.04 3.72 -13.68
C ASP A 1 -27.52 3.31 -12.29
N SER A 2 -28.23 2.35 -11.69
CA SER A 2 -28.03 1.96 -10.27
C SER A 2 -26.60 1.47 -9.97
N ARG A 3 -25.91 0.87 -10.94
CA ARG A 3 -24.53 0.38 -10.79
C ARG A 3 -23.51 1.51 -10.54
N ARG A 4 -23.69 2.66 -11.15
CA ARG A 4 -22.80 3.82 -10.96
C ARG A 4 -22.91 4.38 -9.54
N TRP A 5 -24.12 4.44 -9.01
CA TRP A 5 -24.37 4.92 -7.63
C TRP A 5 -23.79 3.97 -6.57
N VAL A 6 -23.86 2.66 -6.80
CA VAL A 6 -23.26 1.64 -5.89
C VAL A 6 -21.73 1.81 -5.86
N VAL A 7 -21.08 1.94 -7.03
CA VAL A 7 -19.62 2.14 -7.09
C VAL A 7 -19.22 3.45 -6.41
N LEU A 8 -19.94 4.52 -6.64
CA LEU A 8 -19.65 5.82 -5.99
C LEU A 8 -19.81 5.73 -4.47
N ALA A 9 -20.87 5.09 -3.99
CA ALA A 9 -21.09 4.89 -2.57
C ALA A 9 -19.96 4.05 -1.92
N MET A 10 -19.49 3.00 -2.60
CA MET A 10 -18.35 2.19 -2.12
C MET A 10 -17.05 3.01 -2.05
N LEU A 11 -16.76 3.84 -3.04
CA LEU A 11 -15.56 4.69 -3.05
C LEU A 11 -15.65 5.77 -1.96
N LEU A 12 -16.82 6.35 -1.73
CA LEU A 12 -17.04 7.30 -0.65
C LEU A 12 -16.86 6.64 0.72
N ALA A 13 -17.42 5.45 0.92
CA ALA A 13 -17.25 4.69 2.15
C ALA A 13 -15.78 4.33 2.41
N LEU A 14 -15.06 3.92 1.37
CA LEU A 14 -13.61 3.63 1.48
C LEU A 14 -12.81 4.88 1.84
N HIS A 15 -13.11 6.00 1.19
CA HIS A 15 -12.48 7.29 1.51
C HIS A 15 -12.72 7.69 2.98
N GLN A 16 -13.97 7.61 3.45
CA GLN A 16 -14.32 7.91 4.84
C GLN A 16 -13.61 6.99 5.83
N ALA A 17 -13.55 5.68 5.53
CA ALA A 17 -12.86 4.70 6.37
C ALA A 17 -11.34 4.98 6.44
N LEU A 18 -10.72 5.32 5.31
CA LEU A 18 -9.30 5.67 5.25
C LEU A 18 -9.01 6.96 6.02
N GLN A 19 -9.89 7.97 5.89
CA GLN A 19 -9.77 9.22 6.64
C GLN A 19 -9.92 8.98 8.14
N ALA A 20 -10.90 8.19 8.56
CA ALA A 20 -11.09 7.84 9.97
C ALA A 20 -9.87 7.09 10.56
N GLU A 21 -9.24 6.22 9.77
CA GLU A 21 -8.01 5.53 10.19
C GLU A 21 -6.81 6.48 10.26
N TYR A 22 -6.69 7.41 9.29
CA TYR A 22 -5.69 8.48 9.35
C TYR A 22 -5.83 9.32 10.62
N ASP A 23 -7.04 9.73 10.98
CA ASP A 23 -7.29 10.55 12.16
C ASP A 23 -6.87 9.85 13.46
N LYS A 24 -7.06 8.52 13.55
CA LYS A 24 -6.55 7.70 14.65
C LYS A 24 -5.03 7.65 14.71
N CYS A 25 -4.39 7.68 13.54
CA CYS A 25 -2.94 7.55 13.39
C CYS A 25 -2.19 8.89 13.46
N LYS A 26 -2.87 10.02 13.28
CA LYS A 26 -2.29 11.35 13.07
C LYS A 26 -1.21 11.70 14.09
N TYR A 27 -1.48 11.54 15.39
CA TYR A 27 -0.50 11.83 16.43
C TYR A 27 0.79 10.98 16.27
N ARG A 28 0.66 9.69 15.94
CA ARG A 28 1.82 8.81 15.73
C ARG A 28 2.61 9.18 14.48
N LEU A 29 1.94 9.59 13.42
CA LEU A 29 2.57 10.07 12.19
C LEU A 29 3.40 11.33 12.47
N GLU A 30 2.86 12.29 13.22
CA GLU A 30 3.56 13.50 13.64
C GLU A 30 4.79 13.19 14.52
N GLN A 31 4.64 12.28 15.49
CA GLN A 31 5.75 11.82 16.33
C GLN A 31 6.88 11.18 15.50
N ARG A 32 6.53 10.35 14.52
CA ARG A 32 7.50 9.71 13.64
C ARG A 32 8.20 10.71 12.74
N HIS A 33 7.49 11.71 12.23
CA HIS A 33 8.10 12.81 11.49
C HIS A 33 9.16 13.51 12.33
N MET A 34 8.82 13.93 13.55
CA MET A 34 9.74 14.60 14.46
C MET A 34 10.96 13.75 14.85
N ARG A 35 10.80 12.42 14.89
CA ARG A 35 11.85 11.47 15.28
C ARG A 35 12.71 10.99 14.10
N GLY A 36 12.54 11.56 12.90
CA GLY A 36 13.38 11.28 11.72
C GLY A 36 13.07 9.97 11.01
N PHE A 37 11.83 9.46 11.11
CA PHE A 37 11.39 8.29 10.34
C PHE A 37 10.92 8.64 8.92
N ILE A 38 10.81 9.92 8.57
CA ILE A 38 10.67 10.37 7.18
C ILE A 38 12.05 10.35 6.55
N ARG A 39 12.25 9.47 5.59
CA ARG A 39 13.54 9.24 4.94
C ARG A 39 13.39 9.16 3.43
N GLU A 40 14.49 9.30 2.73
CA GLU A 40 14.54 9.03 1.31
C GLU A 40 14.42 7.52 1.08
N CYS A 41 13.30 7.12 0.51
CA CYS A 41 12.93 5.74 0.22
C CYS A 41 12.89 5.50 -1.29
N HIS A 42 12.53 4.30 -1.72
CA HIS A 42 12.27 3.98 -3.11
C HIS A 42 10.98 4.66 -3.62
N GLY A 43 9.95 4.73 -2.78
CA GLY A 43 8.67 5.39 -3.03
C GLY A 43 7.64 4.51 -3.74
N ASP A 44 8.08 3.51 -4.52
CA ASP A 44 7.21 2.60 -5.27
C ASP A 44 7.65 1.13 -5.14
N LEU A 45 7.96 0.68 -3.92
CA LEU A 45 8.54 -0.64 -3.63
C LEU A 45 7.49 -1.76 -3.62
N HIS A 46 6.78 -1.95 -4.74
CA HIS A 46 5.95 -3.12 -4.96
C HIS A 46 6.74 -4.24 -5.66
N LEU A 47 6.22 -5.48 -5.68
CA LEU A 47 6.95 -6.64 -6.21
C LEU A 47 7.32 -6.51 -7.69
N GLY A 48 6.58 -5.75 -8.48
CA GLY A 48 6.91 -5.47 -9.88
C GLY A 48 8.19 -4.66 -10.06
N ASN A 49 8.65 -3.95 -9.02
CA ASN A 49 9.89 -3.17 -8.99
C ASN A 49 11.00 -3.87 -8.19
N ILE A 50 10.90 -5.18 -8.02
CA ILE A 50 11.93 -6.02 -7.39
C ILE A 50 12.31 -7.14 -8.36
N ALA A 51 13.55 -7.12 -8.86
CA ALA A 51 14.10 -8.17 -9.70
C ALA A 51 14.97 -9.13 -8.91
N LEU A 52 15.04 -10.39 -9.33
CA LEU A 52 15.97 -11.34 -8.79
C LEU A 52 17.29 -11.31 -9.61
N ILE A 53 18.30 -10.63 -9.08
CA ILE A 53 19.61 -10.51 -9.73
C ILE A 53 20.62 -11.34 -8.95
N ARG A 54 21.26 -12.32 -9.59
CA ARG A 54 22.20 -13.26 -8.96
C ARG A 54 21.64 -13.89 -7.68
N ASN A 55 20.38 -14.30 -7.74
CA ASN A 55 19.61 -14.88 -6.63
C ASN A 55 19.41 -13.94 -5.42
N GLN A 56 19.53 -12.62 -5.62
CA GLN A 56 19.27 -11.61 -4.61
C GLN A 56 18.12 -10.69 -5.05
N PRO A 57 17.10 -10.46 -4.20
CA PRO A 57 16.07 -9.47 -4.46
C PRO A 57 16.71 -8.08 -4.57
N THR A 58 16.53 -7.45 -5.72
CA THR A 58 17.15 -6.15 -6.04
C THR A 58 16.05 -5.17 -6.46
N PRO A 59 15.79 -4.12 -5.68
CA PRO A 59 14.87 -3.05 -6.08
C PRO A 59 15.42 -2.26 -7.28
N PHE A 60 14.52 -1.80 -8.15
CA PHE A 60 14.83 -0.94 -9.29
C PHE A 60 13.64 -0.02 -9.57
N ASP A 61 13.83 1.00 -10.43
CA ASP A 61 12.78 1.94 -10.84
C ASP A 61 12.20 2.74 -9.68
N CYS A 62 13.07 3.32 -8.84
CA CYS A 62 12.65 4.22 -7.77
C CYS A 62 12.05 5.52 -8.31
N ILE A 63 11.21 6.19 -7.51
CA ILE A 63 10.66 7.49 -7.90
C ILE A 63 11.75 8.56 -7.88
N GLU A 64 12.13 9.07 -9.05
CA GLU A 64 13.14 10.12 -9.20
C GLU A 64 12.52 11.51 -9.47
N PHE A 65 11.36 11.55 -10.12
CA PHE A 65 10.73 12.76 -10.65
C PHE A 65 10.04 13.65 -9.61
N ASN A 66 9.74 13.12 -8.40
CA ASN A 66 9.10 13.89 -7.34
C ASN A 66 9.59 13.46 -5.95
N PRO A 67 10.44 14.30 -5.29
CA PRO A 67 10.94 14.00 -3.95
C PRO A 67 9.84 13.76 -2.90
N ALA A 68 8.70 14.44 -2.99
CA ALA A 68 7.61 14.28 -2.03
C ALA A 68 6.99 12.87 -2.02
N LEU A 69 7.17 12.09 -3.08
CA LEU A 69 6.67 10.73 -3.18
C LEU A 69 7.67 9.68 -2.63
N ARG A 70 8.92 10.05 -2.41
CA ARG A 70 9.95 9.15 -1.88
C ARG A 70 10.49 9.56 -0.51
N TRP A 71 10.36 10.83 -0.10
CA TRP A 71 10.61 11.26 1.28
C TRP A 71 9.41 10.94 2.14
N ILE A 72 9.32 9.70 2.59
CA ILE A 72 8.16 9.13 3.27
C ILE A 72 8.57 8.41 4.55
N ASP A 73 7.59 8.11 5.40
CA ASP A 73 7.80 7.23 6.54
C ASP A 73 8.30 5.87 6.05
N VAL A 74 9.39 5.37 6.64
CA VAL A 74 9.97 4.08 6.27
C VAL A 74 8.97 2.92 6.41
N MET A 75 8.01 2.99 7.34
CA MET A 75 6.94 2.00 7.44
C MET A 75 5.96 2.09 6.26
N ASN A 76 5.75 3.26 5.68
CA ASN A 76 4.96 3.42 4.44
C ASN A 76 5.62 2.68 3.26
N GLU A 77 6.95 2.70 3.19
CA GLU A 77 7.71 1.90 2.21
C GLU A 77 7.56 0.40 2.44
N VAL A 78 7.80 -0.06 3.67
CA VAL A 78 7.63 -1.47 4.08
C VAL A 78 6.20 -1.96 3.81
N ALA A 79 5.21 -1.13 4.13
CA ALA A 79 3.80 -1.45 3.90
C ALA A 79 3.46 -1.65 2.42
N PHE A 80 4.22 -1.05 1.50
CA PHE A 80 3.98 -1.25 0.07
C PHE A 80 4.28 -2.70 -0.35
N THR A 81 5.42 -3.24 0.04
CA THR A 81 5.77 -4.65 -0.22
C THR A 81 4.83 -5.60 0.53
N VAL A 82 4.50 -5.30 1.79
CA VAL A 82 3.53 -6.08 2.58
C VAL A 82 2.18 -6.11 1.89
N MET A 83 1.67 -4.97 1.45
CA MET A 83 0.40 -4.83 0.74
C MET A 83 0.37 -5.68 -0.54
N ASP A 84 1.44 -5.63 -1.32
CA ASP A 84 1.51 -6.33 -2.59
C ASP A 84 1.60 -7.86 -2.39
N LEU A 85 2.38 -8.33 -1.40
CA LEU A 85 2.39 -9.74 -1.00
C LEU A 85 1.00 -10.23 -0.53
N LEU A 86 0.25 -9.39 0.18
CA LEU A 86 -1.13 -9.70 0.57
C LEU A 86 -2.07 -9.75 -0.64
N HIS A 87 -1.89 -8.86 -1.61
CA HIS A 87 -2.61 -8.88 -2.89
C HIS A 87 -2.40 -10.19 -3.65
N TYR A 88 -1.15 -10.70 -3.67
CA TYR A 88 -0.81 -12.00 -4.27
C TYR A 88 -1.15 -13.21 -3.37
N GLN A 89 -1.95 -13.03 -2.32
CA GLN A 89 -2.38 -14.09 -1.40
C GLN A 89 -1.23 -14.83 -0.73
N ARG A 90 -0.16 -14.10 -0.38
CA ARG A 90 1.03 -14.62 0.30
C ARG A 90 1.24 -13.99 1.68
N PRO A 91 0.25 -14.13 2.60
CA PRO A 91 0.33 -13.51 3.93
C PRO A 91 1.54 -14.01 4.74
N GLU A 92 1.94 -15.26 4.57
CA GLU A 92 3.10 -15.84 5.24
C GLU A 92 4.41 -15.12 4.86
N LEU A 93 4.55 -14.72 3.59
CA LEU A 93 5.71 -13.94 3.13
C LEU A 93 5.62 -12.48 3.55
N ALA A 94 4.41 -11.90 3.53
CA ALA A 94 4.18 -10.54 3.98
C ALA A 94 4.61 -10.34 5.44
N PHE A 95 4.18 -11.24 6.33
CA PHE A 95 4.52 -11.14 7.74
C PHE A 95 5.98 -11.55 8.01
N ARG A 96 6.55 -12.50 7.28
CA ARG A 96 7.96 -12.82 7.37
C ARG A 96 8.84 -11.62 6.99
N PHE A 97 8.51 -10.93 5.91
CA PHE A 97 9.21 -9.71 5.48
C PHE A 97 9.10 -8.61 6.53
N LEU A 98 7.88 -8.35 7.03
CA LEU A 98 7.65 -7.37 8.08
C LEU A 98 8.45 -7.69 9.36
N ASN A 99 8.42 -8.94 9.82
CA ASN A 99 9.14 -9.35 11.03
C ASN A 99 10.66 -9.18 10.84
N ALA A 100 11.21 -9.57 9.70
CA ALA A 100 12.63 -9.37 9.41
C ALA A 100 13.03 -7.88 9.44
N TYR A 101 12.17 -6.99 8.92
CA TYR A 101 12.37 -5.55 9.04
C TYR A 101 12.36 -5.09 10.50
N LEU A 102 11.36 -5.50 11.27
CA LEU A 102 11.21 -5.10 12.68
C LEU A 102 12.37 -5.59 13.55
N GLU A 103 12.80 -6.83 13.35
CA GLU A 103 13.95 -7.42 14.06
C GLU A 103 15.26 -6.69 13.72
N SER A 104 15.45 -6.34 12.46
CA SER A 104 16.66 -5.66 11.99
C SER A 104 16.74 -4.20 12.43
N THR A 105 15.62 -3.50 12.54
CA THR A 105 15.58 -2.04 12.76
C THR A 105 15.11 -1.65 14.16
N GLY A 106 14.40 -2.52 14.88
CA GLY A 106 13.76 -2.19 16.14
C GLY A 106 12.54 -1.27 16.01
N ASP A 107 12.02 -1.02 14.78
CA ASP A 107 10.95 -0.05 14.53
C ASP A 107 9.54 -0.57 14.88
N TYR A 108 9.40 -1.20 16.06
CA TYR A 108 8.12 -1.72 16.53
C TYR A 108 7.07 -0.63 16.78
N SER A 109 7.51 0.61 16.99
CA SER A 109 6.61 1.76 17.17
C SER A 109 5.76 2.07 15.94
N ALA A 110 6.16 1.58 14.76
CA ALA A 110 5.45 1.74 13.50
C ALA A 110 4.30 0.74 13.29
N VAL A 111 4.29 -0.39 14.03
CA VAL A 111 3.29 -1.46 13.84
C VAL A 111 1.84 -0.96 13.90
N PRO A 112 1.45 -0.05 14.81
CA PRO A 112 0.09 0.50 14.82
C PRO A 112 -0.30 1.28 13.56
N LEU A 113 0.67 1.72 12.74
CA LEU A 113 0.44 2.45 11.48
C LEU A 113 0.32 1.52 10.27
N LEU A 114 0.72 0.26 10.41
CA LEU A 114 0.78 -0.69 9.30
C LEU A 114 -0.56 -0.84 8.59
N ARG A 115 -1.67 -0.93 9.35
CA ARG A 115 -3.01 -1.06 8.80
C ARG A 115 -3.37 0.13 7.90
N TYR A 116 -3.11 1.34 8.38
CA TYR A 116 -3.31 2.55 7.60
C TYR A 116 -2.48 2.55 6.32
N TYR A 117 -1.19 2.29 6.42
CA TYR A 117 -0.30 2.33 5.26
C TYR A 117 -0.58 1.23 4.24
N VAL A 118 -0.92 0.01 4.68
CA VAL A 118 -1.33 -1.07 3.77
C VAL A 118 -2.59 -0.68 2.99
N ALA A 119 -3.61 -0.15 3.67
CA ALA A 119 -4.83 0.32 3.01
C ALA A 119 -4.55 1.50 2.07
N TYR A 120 -3.74 2.46 2.50
CA TYR A 120 -3.33 3.61 1.68
C TYR A 120 -2.62 3.16 0.40
N ARG A 121 -1.63 2.25 0.49
CA ARG A 121 -0.91 1.74 -0.69
C ARG A 121 -1.80 0.93 -1.61
N ALA A 122 -2.75 0.18 -1.08
CA ALA A 122 -3.75 -0.50 -1.90
C ALA A 122 -4.61 0.51 -2.68
N VAL A 123 -5.04 1.60 -2.07
CA VAL A 123 -5.76 2.69 -2.77
C VAL A 123 -4.91 3.33 -3.86
N VAL A 124 -3.62 3.59 -3.59
CA VAL A 124 -2.68 4.11 -4.60
C VAL A 124 -2.59 3.16 -5.80
N ARG A 125 -2.43 1.85 -5.57
CA ARG A 125 -2.39 0.84 -6.65
C ARG A 125 -3.71 0.74 -7.41
N ALA A 126 -4.84 0.84 -6.72
CA ALA A 126 -6.16 0.89 -7.35
C ALA A 126 -6.27 2.09 -8.29
N MET A 127 -5.84 3.28 -7.83
CA MET A 127 -5.85 4.51 -8.62
C MET A 127 -4.96 4.40 -9.87
N VAL A 128 -3.74 3.89 -9.74
CA VAL A 128 -2.83 3.69 -10.87
C VAL A 128 -3.45 2.75 -11.92
N ASN A 129 -4.05 1.64 -11.49
CA ASN A 129 -4.73 0.72 -12.40
C ASN A 129 -5.98 1.34 -13.04
N ALA A 130 -6.73 2.17 -12.32
CA ALA A 130 -7.89 2.90 -12.89
C ALA A 130 -7.44 3.89 -13.96
N ILE A 131 -6.37 4.66 -13.72
CA ILE A 131 -5.77 5.58 -14.70
C ILE A 131 -5.32 4.80 -15.93
N ARG A 132 -4.61 3.70 -15.75
CA ARG A 132 -4.16 2.82 -16.83
C ARG A 132 -5.33 2.31 -17.67
N ALA A 133 -6.41 1.85 -17.04
CA ALA A 133 -7.61 1.37 -17.73
C ALA A 133 -8.30 2.47 -18.56
N GLY A 134 -8.15 3.75 -18.17
CA GLY A 134 -8.68 4.91 -18.91
C GLY A 134 -7.87 5.33 -20.14
N GLN A 135 -6.65 4.80 -20.34
CA GLN A 135 -5.81 5.15 -21.48
C GLN A 135 -6.44 4.66 -22.80
N THR A 136 -6.56 5.54 -23.78
CA THR A 136 -7.18 5.23 -25.08
C THR A 136 -6.35 4.26 -25.92
N SER A 137 -5.04 4.25 -25.76
CA SER A 137 -4.09 3.37 -26.46
C SER A 137 -4.02 1.94 -25.88
N LEU A 138 -4.67 1.69 -24.75
CA LEU A 138 -4.61 0.39 -24.09
C LEU A 138 -5.52 -0.63 -24.79
N GLY A 139 -4.95 -1.77 -25.19
CA GLY A 139 -5.72 -2.88 -25.75
C GLY A 139 -6.75 -3.44 -24.77
N GLU A 140 -7.84 -4.04 -25.30
CA GLU A 140 -9.00 -4.48 -24.52
C GLU A 140 -8.63 -5.48 -23.40
N ARG A 141 -7.74 -6.44 -23.69
CA ARG A 141 -7.27 -7.42 -22.71
C ARG A 141 -6.56 -6.73 -21.53
N ALA A 142 -5.59 -5.85 -21.82
CA ALA A 142 -4.84 -5.13 -20.79
C ALA A 142 -5.74 -4.18 -19.99
N ARG A 143 -6.79 -3.61 -20.62
CA ARG A 143 -7.81 -2.80 -19.94
C ARG A 143 -8.62 -3.64 -18.96
N THR A 144 -9.06 -4.83 -19.36
CA THR A 144 -9.80 -5.76 -18.51
C THR A 144 -8.97 -6.19 -17.31
N GLU A 145 -7.69 -6.51 -17.52
CA GLU A 145 -6.73 -6.86 -16.44
C GLU A 145 -6.56 -5.67 -15.49
N ALA A 146 -6.37 -4.45 -15.97
CA ALA A 146 -6.23 -3.27 -15.13
C ALA A 146 -7.50 -2.98 -14.29
N ILE A 147 -8.69 -3.18 -14.84
CA ILE A 147 -9.95 -3.06 -14.10
C ILE A 147 -10.06 -4.13 -13.01
N ALA A 148 -9.66 -5.37 -13.30
CA ALA A 148 -9.66 -6.45 -12.32
C ALA A 148 -8.71 -6.13 -11.15
N HIS A 149 -7.47 -5.76 -11.42
CA HIS A 149 -6.50 -5.34 -10.39
C HIS A 149 -7.00 -4.14 -9.58
N CYS A 150 -7.61 -3.14 -10.22
CA CYS A 150 -8.20 -2.02 -9.50
C CYS A 150 -9.23 -2.49 -8.47
N ARG A 151 -10.14 -3.39 -8.85
CA ARG A 151 -11.16 -3.96 -7.94
C ARG A 151 -10.54 -4.75 -6.79
N ASP A 152 -9.53 -5.55 -7.08
CA ASP A 152 -8.84 -6.37 -6.07
C ASP A 152 -8.13 -5.49 -5.03
N PHE A 153 -7.47 -4.42 -5.45
CA PHE A 153 -6.84 -3.47 -4.53
C PHE A 153 -7.87 -2.68 -3.71
N VAL A 154 -9.01 -2.27 -4.29
CA VAL A 154 -10.11 -1.65 -3.53
C VAL A 154 -10.66 -2.62 -2.47
N ALA A 155 -10.86 -3.88 -2.83
CA ALA A 155 -11.32 -4.91 -1.90
C ALA A 155 -10.31 -5.15 -0.77
N LEU A 156 -9.02 -5.20 -1.09
CA LEU A 156 -7.95 -5.33 -0.08
C LEU A 156 -7.95 -4.16 0.89
N ALA A 157 -8.03 -2.92 0.39
CA ALA A 157 -8.09 -1.72 1.23
C ALA A 157 -9.30 -1.75 2.18
N ALA A 158 -10.49 -2.05 1.65
CA ALA A 158 -11.72 -2.14 2.42
C ALA A 158 -11.63 -3.24 3.50
N GLN A 159 -11.10 -4.42 3.15
CA GLN A 159 -10.90 -5.51 4.09
C GLN A 159 -9.97 -5.09 5.24
N ARG A 160 -8.86 -4.40 4.95
CA ARG A 160 -7.92 -3.95 5.98
C ARG A 160 -8.52 -2.92 6.91
N LEU A 161 -9.33 -2.01 6.41
CA LEU A 161 -9.99 -0.98 7.22
C LEU A 161 -11.18 -1.51 8.02
N ALA A 162 -11.82 -2.60 7.58
CA ALA A 162 -12.93 -3.23 8.30
C ALA A 162 -12.47 -4.06 9.53
N TRP A 163 -11.19 -4.39 9.67
CA TRP A 163 -10.70 -5.21 10.76
C TRP A 163 -10.47 -4.38 12.03
N ASP A 164 -11.34 -4.57 13.01
CA ASP A 164 -11.26 -3.92 14.33
C ASP A 164 -10.24 -4.58 15.28
N ARG A 165 -9.62 -5.68 14.88
CA ARG A 165 -8.66 -6.40 15.72
C ARG A 165 -7.23 -6.04 15.34
N PRO A 166 -6.37 -5.67 16.33
CA PRO A 166 -4.95 -5.56 16.06
C PRO A 166 -4.43 -6.92 15.58
N ALA A 167 -3.63 -6.92 14.50
CA ALA A 167 -2.93 -8.13 14.12
C ALA A 167 -1.98 -8.50 15.27
N LEU A 168 -2.23 -9.64 15.92
CA LEU A 168 -1.27 -10.21 16.86
C LEU A 168 -0.10 -10.75 16.02
N ILE A 169 1.02 -10.05 16.06
CA ILE A 169 2.27 -10.52 15.48
C ILE A 169 2.96 -11.33 16.59
N ILE A 170 2.98 -12.64 16.39
CA ILE A 170 3.71 -13.59 17.25
C ILE A 170 4.99 -13.95 16.55
#